data_cce1a876cba64e030d38c33653b1eec1
#
_entry.id   cce1a876cba64e030d38c33653b1eec1
#
_cell.length_a   1.000
_cell.length_b   1.000
_cell.length_c   1.000
_cell.angle_alpha   90.00
_cell.angle_beta   90.00
_cell.angle_gamma   90.00
#
_symmetry.space_group_name_H-M   'P 1'
#
loop_
_entity.id
_entity.type
_entity.pdbx_description
1 polymer ?
#
loop_
_entity_poly.entity_id
_entity_poly.type
_entity_poly.pdbx_seq_one_letter_code
_entity_poly.pdbx_strand_id
1 'polypeptide(L)'
;MWSRTVGKRKYVDPDVGSLIERSGGLLDPYEVVRICASSLLQKLAGFEATFESSFERICILASLAGFEVKPLRGDRRGLRGNDAIIMPSAGGNTKGTIFYNPDLPIGRIIFSIAHEIAHSFFPASNTGARFRSLSREGSKGARELEMLCHAGASELTMPLPEFHAAVERHGFGFNSIDLIRGPFGTSFEACVYRMAQTASFRAASGIFQFRRRVSEEVGRGSLNLNLFSNVDTATEAPPKKYRRQSFHVSQSFPGELTIPWNKSVPETSLIFRAAHTRSLQRGFEGITVDGRGKEIRCYLEAIPAPYQPEDADQDHPDILFLLTMDSY
;
A
#
# COMPACT_ATOMS: atom_id res chain seq x y z
N MET A 1 -16.13 13.80 4.44
CA MET A 1 -15.67 15.12 4.00
C MET A 1 -14.21 15.28 4.41
N TRP A 2 -13.27 15.12 3.46
CA TRP A 2 -11.82 15.13 3.71
C TRP A 2 -11.30 16.57 3.73
N SER A 3 -11.57 17.30 4.79
CA SER A 3 -10.94 18.60 4.99
C SER A 3 -9.76 18.46 5.94
N ARG A 4 -8.61 18.03 5.43
CA ARG A 4 -7.36 18.47 6.03
C ARG A 4 -7.17 19.92 5.58
N THR A 5 -7.22 20.83 6.51
CA THR A 5 -6.72 22.21 6.31
C THR A 5 -5.41 22.12 5.57
N VAL A 6 -5.36 22.67 4.35
CA VAL A 6 -4.15 22.76 3.51
C VAL A 6 -3.20 23.74 4.20
N GLY A 7 -2.61 23.32 5.30
CA GLY A 7 -1.42 23.95 5.85
C GLY A 7 -0.29 23.62 4.89
N LYS A 8 0.15 24.58 4.11
CA LYS A 8 1.31 24.68 3.19
C LYS A 8 2.26 23.46 3.17
N ARG A 9 1.77 22.25 2.85
CA ARG A 9 2.64 21.13 2.52
C ARG A 9 3.16 21.40 1.12
N LYS A 10 4.42 21.79 1.04
CA LYS A 10 5.09 21.98 -0.24
C LYS A 10 5.38 20.58 -0.80
N TYR A 11 4.61 20.16 -1.79
CA TYR A 11 4.90 18.94 -2.54
C TYR A 11 6.17 19.16 -3.35
N VAL A 12 7.02 18.15 -3.41
CA VAL A 12 8.34 18.24 -4.05
C VAL A 12 8.26 17.79 -5.50
N ASP A 13 7.32 16.91 -5.83
CA ASP A 13 7.14 16.43 -7.20
C ASP A 13 6.38 17.48 -8.04
N PRO A 14 6.93 17.93 -9.20
CA PRO A 14 6.30 18.94 -10.03
C PRO A 14 4.97 18.51 -10.62
N ASP A 15 4.73 17.20 -10.82
CA ASP A 15 3.46 16.74 -11.38
C ASP A 15 2.36 16.71 -10.33
N VAL A 16 2.71 16.45 -9.08
CA VAL A 16 1.79 16.61 -7.96
C VAL A 16 1.39 18.08 -7.84
N GLY A 17 2.35 19.01 -7.98
CA GLY A 17 2.08 20.45 -8.04
C GLY A 17 1.12 20.80 -9.18
N SER A 18 1.41 20.34 -10.39
CA SER A 18 0.57 20.59 -11.58
C SER A 18 -0.83 19.95 -11.47
N LEU A 19 -0.96 18.80 -10.83
CA LEU A 19 -2.24 18.17 -10.55
C LEU A 19 -3.10 19.05 -9.64
N ILE A 20 -2.52 19.60 -8.58
CA ILE A 20 -3.19 20.48 -7.63
C ILE A 20 -3.62 21.79 -8.33
N GLU A 21 -2.74 22.40 -9.11
CA GLU A 21 -3.02 23.63 -9.86
C GLU A 21 -4.21 23.45 -10.81
N ARG A 22 -4.28 22.34 -11.54
CA ARG A 22 -5.40 22.02 -12.43
C ARG A 22 -6.73 21.83 -11.69
N SER A 23 -6.69 21.44 -10.42
CA SER A 23 -7.89 21.35 -9.57
C SER A 23 -8.28 22.67 -8.92
N GLY A 24 -7.65 23.79 -9.30
CA GLY A 24 -7.87 25.11 -8.71
C GLY A 24 -7.11 25.39 -7.42
N GLY A 25 -6.16 24.54 -7.04
CA GLY A 25 -5.26 24.76 -5.89
C GLY A 25 -5.88 24.59 -4.50
N LEU A 26 -7.14 24.19 -4.42
CA LEU A 26 -7.91 24.14 -3.18
C LEU A 26 -7.99 22.74 -2.54
N LEU A 27 -7.73 21.68 -3.32
CA LEU A 27 -7.90 20.31 -2.88
C LEU A 27 -6.57 19.67 -2.49
N ASP A 28 -6.63 18.75 -1.51
CA ASP A 28 -5.51 17.83 -1.23
C ASP A 28 -5.29 16.91 -2.43
N PRO A 29 -4.04 16.60 -2.84
CA PRO A 29 -3.77 15.75 -4.00
C PRO A 29 -4.40 14.36 -3.91
N TYR A 30 -4.59 13.80 -2.74
CA TYR A 30 -5.34 12.54 -2.58
C TYR A 30 -6.80 12.70 -3.01
N GLU A 31 -7.41 13.84 -2.70
CA GLU A 31 -8.80 14.13 -3.12
C GLU A 31 -8.88 14.29 -4.65
N VAL A 32 -7.90 14.97 -5.26
CA VAL A 32 -7.84 15.11 -6.72
C VAL A 32 -7.70 13.76 -7.41
N VAL A 33 -6.83 12.90 -6.91
CA VAL A 33 -6.65 11.53 -7.45
C VAL A 33 -7.95 10.71 -7.31
N ARG A 34 -8.67 10.83 -6.18
CA ARG A 34 -9.98 10.18 -5.99
C ARG A 34 -11.01 10.69 -6.98
N ILE A 35 -11.05 11.99 -7.24
CA ILE A 35 -11.95 12.58 -8.25
C ILE A 35 -11.62 12.02 -9.64
N CYS A 36 -10.33 11.93 -10.00
CA CYS A 36 -9.92 11.34 -11.27
C CYS A 36 -10.35 9.87 -11.40
N ALA A 37 -10.14 9.07 -10.35
CA ALA A 37 -10.56 7.67 -10.33
C ALA A 37 -12.08 7.55 -10.42
N SER A 38 -12.84 8.33 -9.63
CA SER A 38 -14.31 8.36 -9.68
C SER A 38 -14.85 8.75 -11.05
N SER A 39 -14.21 9.71 -11.71
CA SER A 39 -14.57 10.13 -13.07
C SER A 39 -14.40 9.01 -14.09
N LEU A 40 -13.34 8.20 -13.95
CA LEU A 40 -13.10 7.04 -14.81
C LEU A 40 -14.10 5.91 -14.52
N LEU A 41 -14.42 5.68 -13.24
CA LEU A 41 -15.45 4.72 -12.82
C LEU A 41 -16.86 5.11 -13.29
N GLN A 42 -17.20 6.40 -13.30
CA GLN A 42 -18.46 6.89 -13.87
C GLN A 42 -18.57 6.62 -15.38
N LYS A 43 -17.47 6.75 -16.14
CA LYS A 43 -17.46 6.36 -17.55
C LYS A 43 -17.72 4.86 -17.71
N LEU A 44 -17.15 4.03 -16.82
CA LEU A 44 -17.41 2.59 -16.82
C LEU A 44 -18.89 2.27 -16.55
N ALA A 45 -19.51 2.95 -15.59
CA ALA A 45 -20.93 2.77 -15.28
C ALA A 45 -21.87 3.13 -16.45
N GLY A 46 -21.43 4.02 -17.35
CA GLY A 46 -22.15 4.34 -18.59
C GLY A 46 -22.08 3.23 -19.67
N PHE A 47 -21.20 2.25 -19.50
CA PHE A 47 -21.19 1.03 -20.29
C PHE A 47 -22.13 0.03 -19.60
N GLU A 48 -23.24 -0.33 -20.26
CA GLU A 48 -24.18 -1.37 -19.78
C GLU A 48 -23.55 -2.78 -19.80
N ALA A 49 -22.27 -2.91 -19.56
CA ALA A 49 -21.53 -4.16 -19.60
C ALA A 49 -21.59 -4.88 -18.24
N THR A 50 -22.06 -6.10 -18.26
CA THR A 50 -21.82 -7.06 -17.18
C THR A 50 -20.39 -7.58 -17.29
N PHE A 51 -19.58 -7.39 -16.24
CA PHE A 51 -18.22 -7.89 -16.20
C PHE A 51 -18.20 -9.33 -15.68
N GLU A 52 -17.55 -10.23 -16.37
CA GLU A 52 -17.37 -11.62 -15.93
C GLU A 52 -16.35 -11.73 -14.78
N SER A 53 -15.43 -10.77 -14.68
CA SER A 53 -14.38 -10.77 -13.67
C SER A 53 -13.85 -9.37 -13.33
N SER A 54 -13.23 -9.24 -12.17
CA SER A 54 -12.52 -8.02 -11.76
C SER A 54 -11.33 -7.70 -12.69
N PHE A 55 -10.72 -8.73 -13.30
CA PHE A 55 -9.66 -8.54 -14.30
C PHE A 55 -10.19 -7.90 -15.58
N GLU A 56 -11.32 -8.37 -16.08
CA GLU A 56 -11.97 -7.75 -17.25
C GLU A 56 -12.34 -6.30 -16.96
N ARG A 57 -12.92 -6.04 -15.78
CA ARG A 57 -13.26 -4.68 -15.33
C ARG A 57 -12.05 -3.75 -15.38
N ILE A 58 -10.89 -4.16 -14.86
CA ILE A 58 -9.69 -3.29 -14.88
C ILE A 58 -9.12 -3.11 -16.29
N CYS A 59 -9.23 -4.10 -17.17
CA CYS A 59 -8.83 -3.97 -18.58
C CYS A 59 -9.70 -2.95 -19.32
N ILE A 60 -11.02 -2.92 -19.06
CA ILE A 60 -11.92 -1.93 -19.66
C ILE A 60 -11.60 -0.53 -19.10
N LEU A 61 -11.35 -0.39 -17.80
CA LEU A 61 -10.90 0.87 -17.22
C LEU A 61 -9.59 1.38 -17.86
N ALA A 62 -8.64 0.48 -18.13
CA ALA A 62 -7.43 0.83 -18.88
C ALA A 62 -7.75 1.33 -20.30
N SER A 63 -8.64 0.67 -21.00
CA SER A 63 -9.10 1.09 -22.33
C SER A 63 -9.76 2.46 -22.29
N LEU A 64 -10.63 2.73 -21.33
CA LEU A 64 -11.27 4.04 -21.11
C LEU A 64 -10.26 5.14 -20.74
N ALA A 65 -9.15 4.77 -20.12
CA ALA A 65 -8.02 5.67 -19.84
C ALA A 65 -7.11 5.88 -21.07
N GLY A 66 -7.32 5.10 -22.14
CA GLY A 66 -6.58 5.16 -23.40
C GLY A 66 -5.41 4.18 -23.52
N PHE A 67 -5.41 3.09 -22.76
CA PHE A 67 -4.35 2.08 -22.78
C PHE A 67 -4.86 0.71 -23.26
N GLU A 68 -3.99 -0.03 -23.95
CA GLU A 68 -4.13 -1.46 -24.11
C GLU A 68 -3.52 -2.19 -22.92
N VAL A 69 -3.99 -3.41 -22.60
CA VAL A 69 -3.42 -4.27 -21.56
C VAL A 69 -2.94 -5.57 -22.18
N LYS A 70 -1.67 -5.92 -21.96
CA LYS A 70 -1.06 -7.15 -22.52
C LYS A 70 -0.18 -7.86 -21.50
N PRO A 71 -0.18 -9.20 -21.45
CA PRO A 71 0.80 -9.93 -20.67
C PRO A 71 2.19 -9.76 -21.29
N LEU A 72 3.21 -9.53 -20.45
CA LEU A 72 4.59 -9.56 -20.91
C LEU A 72 5.03 -11.02 -21.02
N ARG A 73 5.20 -11.50 -22.25
CA ARG A 73 5.70 -12.85 -22.55
C ARG A 73 7.19 -12.77 -22.90
N GLY A 74 7.98 -13.74 -22.42
CA GLY A 74 9.40 -13.86 -22.73
C GLY A 74 10.33 -13.19 -21.69
N ASP A 75 11.32 -12.44 -22.15
CA ASP A 75 12.35 -11.86 -21.27
C ASP A 75 11.80 -10.80 -20.31
N ARG A 76 11.68 -11.16 -19.03
CA ARG A 76 11.16 -10.29 -17.95
C ARG A 76 12.08 -9.13 -17.59
N ARG A 77 13.29 -9.06 -18.18
CA ARG A 77 14.18 -7.90 -18.01
C ARG A 77 13.51 -6.60 -18.42
N GLY A 78 12.48 -6.67 -19.31
CA GLY A 78 11.65 -5.53 -19.66
C GLY A 78 10.88 -4.91 -18.49
N LEU A 79 10.45 -5.71 -17.49
CA LEU A 79 9.75 -5.21 -16.30
C LEU A 79 10.69 -4.61 -15.25
N ARG A 80 12.00 -4.86 -15.32
CA ARG A 80 13.00 -4.33 -14.37
C ARG A 80 12.61 -4.49 -12.90
N GLY A 81 11.99 -5.62 -12.54
CA GLY A 81 11.50 -5.89 -11.18
C GLY A 81 10.14 -5.26 -10.84
N ASN A 82 9.48 -4.56 -11.79
CA ASN A 82 8.11 -4.08 -11.60
C ASN A 82 7.09 -5.17 -11.94
N ASP A 83 5.90 -5.08 -11.35
CA ASP A 83 4.79 -6.00 -11.61
C ASP A 83 4.06 -5.66 -12.93
N ALA A 84 4.03 -4.39 -13.29
CA ALA A 84 3.53 -3.86 -14.57
C ALA A 84 4.31 -2.60 -14.98
N ILE A 85 4.22 -2.23 -16.25
CA ILE A 85 4.81 -0.99 -16.81
C ILE A 85 3.96 -0.45 -17.95
N ILE A 86 3.94 0.87 -18.13
CA ILE A 86 3.40 1.52 -19.33
C ILE A 86 4.51 1.68 -20.38
N MET A 87 4.25 1.21 -21.61
CA MET A 87 5.03 1.57 -22.79
C MET A 87 4.21 2.56 -23.64
N PRO A 88 4.68 3.80 -23.82
CA PRO A 88 4.00 4.79 -24.66
C PRO A 88 3.87 4.30 -26.11
N SER A 89 2.77 4.65 -26.77
CA SER A 89 2.62 4.41 -28.19
C SER A 89 3.45 5.42 -28.98
N ALA A 90 4.18 4.96 -29.99
CA ALA A 90 4.94 5.82 -30.90
C ALA A 90 4.04 6.55 -31.92
N GLY A 91 2.75 6.24 -31.94
CA GLY A 91 1.71 6.81 -32.81
C GLY A 91 0.50 5.87 -32.81
N GLY A 92 -0.71 6.42 -32.90
CA GLY A 92 -1.94 5.65 -32.91
C GLY A 92 -3.03 6.21 -32.01
N ASN A 93 -4.14 5.48 -31.91
CA ASN A 93 -5.33 5.90 -31.14
C ASN A 93 -5.20 5.68 -29.64
N THR A 94 -4.13 5.03 -29.16
CA THR A 94 -3.90 4.73 -27.73
C THR A 94 -2.73 5.54 -27.19
N LYS A 95 -2.77 5.89 -25.90
CA LYS A 95 -1.67 6.53 -25.18
C LYS A 95 -0.48 5.59 -25.00
N GLY A 96 -0.73 4.28 -25.00
CA GLY A 96 0.30 3.26 -24.79
C GLY A 96 -0.27 1.89 -24.45
N THR A 97 0.61 0.98 -24.09
CA THR A 97 0.27 -0.37 -23.64
C THR A 97 0.78 -0.59 -22.22
N ILE A 98 -0.07 -1.09 -21.33
CA ILE A 98 0.29 -1.57 -20.01
C ILE A 98 0.68 -3.05 -20.15
N PHE A 99 1.95 -3.37 -19.92
CA PHE A 99 2.43 -4.75 -19.85
C PHE A 99 2.48 -5.19 -18.40
N TYR A 100 1.92 -6.36 -18.09
CA TYR A 100 1.92 -6.93 -16.75
C TYR A 100 2.60 -8.29 -16.69
N ASN A 101 3.11 -8.68 -15.52
CA ASN A 101 3.65 -10.00 -15.27
C ASN A 101 2.52 -11.02 -15.05
N PRO A 102 2.30 -11.98 -15.97
CA PRO A 102 1.19 -12.94 -15.87
C PRO A 102 1.36 -14.01 -14.80
N ASP A 103 2.56 -14.15 -14.20
CA ASP A 103 2.84 -15.17 -13.19
C ASP A 103 2.52 -14.71 -11.77
N LEU A 104 2.08 -13.46 -11.60
CA LEU A 104 1.68 -12.94 -10.30
C LEU A 104 0.26 -13.39 -9.94
N PRO A 105 -0.08 -13.44 -8.64
CA PRO A 105 -1.45 -13.62 -8.21
C PRO A 105 -2.39 -12.58 -8.83
N ILE A 106 -3.59 -13.00 -9.22
CA ILE A 106 -4.53 -12.15 -9.99
C ILE A 106 -4.82 -10.81 -9.31
N GLY A 107 -4.99 -10.78 -7.99
CA GLY A 107 -5.22 -9.54 -7.25
C GLY A 107 -4.03 -8.56 -7.32
N ARG A 108 -2.80 -9.09 -7.44
CA ARG A 108 -1.59 -8.28 -7.63
C ARG A 108 -1.52 -7.74 -9.06
N ILE A 109 -1.90 -8.55 -10.05
CA ILE A 109 -2.00 -8.10 -11.45
C ILE A 109 -3.01 -6.96 -11.58
N ILE A 110 -4.22 -7.14 -11.04
CA ILE A 110 -5.29 -6.13 -11.07
C ILE A 110 -4.81 -4.82 -10.44
N PHE A 111 -4.21 -4.89 -9.26
CA PHE A 111 -3.69 -3.70 -8.58
C PHE A 111 -2.57 -3.02 -9.36
N SER A 112 -1.65 -3.78 -9.95
CA SER A 112 -0.54 -3.24 -10.74
C SER A 112 -1.02 -2.55 -12.00
N ILE A 113 -2.02 -3.10 -12.72
CA ILE A 113 -2.65 -2.43 -13.86
C ILE A 113 -3.34 -1.14 -13.41
N ALA A 114 -4.10 -1.18 -12.30
CA ALA A 114 -4.75 0.01 -11.74
C ALA A 114 -3.73 1.10 -11.34
N HIS A 115 -2.58 0.70 -10.81
CA HIS A 115 -1.48 1.60 -10.47
C HIS A 115 -0.93 2.31 -11.71
N GLU A 116 -0.71 1.58 -12.80
CA GLU A 116 -0.28 2.16 -14.07
C GLU A 116 -1.35 3.10 -14.66
N ILE A 117 -2.65 2.76 -14.55
CA ILE A 117 -3.73 3.67 -14.92
C ILE A 117 -3.65 4.96 -14.09
N ALA A 118 -3.42 4.87 -12.78
CA ALA A 118 -3.34 6.03 -11.88
C ALA A 118 -2.20 6.98 -12.23
N HIS A 119 -1.09 6.49 -12.80
CA HIS A 119 -0.05 7.37 -13.35
C HIS A 119 -0.59 8.31 -14.43
N SER A 120 -1.62 7.92 -15.19
CA SER A 120 -2.23 8.76 -16.22
C SER A 120 -3.02 9.96 -15.68
N PHE A 121 -3.31 10.02 -14.40
CA PHE A 121 -3.96 11.17 -13.76
C PHE A 121 -3.04 12.39 -13.69
N PHE A 122 -1.73 12.16 -13.77
CA PHE A 122 -0.72 13.20 -13.67
C PHE A 122 -0.34 13.78 -15.05
N PRO A 123 -0.19 15.10 -15.15
CA PRO A 123 -0.03 15.80 -16.44
C PRO A 123 1.14 15.37 -17.29
N ALA A 124 2.31 15.16 -16.71
CA ALA A 124 3.50 14.83 -17.45
C ALA A 124 3.55 13.38 -17.94
N SER A 125 2.72 12.47 -17.36
CA SER A 125 2.57 11.11 -17.87
C SER A 125 1.97 11.09 -19.29
N ASN A 126 1.22 12.13 -19.65
CA ASN A 126 0.62 12.30 -20.97
C ASN A 126 1.61 12.74 -22.07
N THR A 127 2.81 13.17 -21.71
CA THR A 127 3.81 13.70 -22.68
C THR A 127 4.83 12.69 -23.15
N GLY A 128 4.69 11.40 -22.80
CA GLY A 128 5.64 10.34 -23.18
C GLY A 128 7.03 10.43 -22.53
N ALA A 129 7.27 11.47 -21.73
CA ALA A 129 8.59 11.79 -21.17
C ALA A 129 8.93 11.02 -19.87
N ARG A 130 8.02 10.15 -19.38
CA ARG A 130 8.23 9.41 -18.13
C ARG A 130 8.37 7.90 -18.32
N PHE A 131 9.35 7.49 -19.04
CA PHE A 131 10.08 6.31 -18.58
C PHE A 131 10.73 6.72 -17.26
N ARG A 132 10.39 6.03 -16.17
CA ARG A 132 11.04 6.21 -14.87
C ARG A 132 12.52 6.39 -15.10
N SER A 133 13.02 7.61 -14.99
CA SER A 133 14.47 7.82 -14.98
C SER A 133 14.94 7.15 -13.71
N LEU A 134 15.74 6.10 -13.85
CA LEU A 134 16.39 5.37 -12.76
C LEU A 134 17.09 6.31 -11.75
N SER A 135 17.35 7.56 -12.15
CA SER A 135 17.94 8.61 -11.33
C SER A 135 17.01 9.23 -10.27
N ARG A 136 15.69 8.93 -10.30
CA ARG A 136 14.72 9.44 -9.31
C ARG A 136 14.25 8.42 -8.29
N GLU A 137 14.58 7.14 -8.45
CA GLU A 137 14.27 6.12 -7.48
C GLU A 137 14.85 6.49 -6.11
N GLY A 138 13.95 6.59 -5.10
CA GLY A 138 14.32 6.96 -3.73
C GLY A 138 14.23 8.44 -3.39
N SER A 139 13.97 9.34 -4.34
CA SER A 139 13.73 10.77 -4.04
C SER A 139 12.40 10.97 -3.29
N LYS A 140 12.30 12.02 -2.48
CA LYS A 140 11.07 12.36 -1.76
C LYS A 140 9.90 12.60 -2.72
N GLY A 141 10.13 13.27 -3.86
CA GLY A 141 9.09 13.52 -4.87
C GLY A 141 8.61 12.24 -5.54
N ALA A 142 9.50 11.31 -5.90
CA ALA A 142 9.11 10.02 -6.45
C ALA A 142 8.20 9.23 -5.48
N ARG A 143 8.53 9.25 -4.18
CA ARG A 143 7.68 8.61 -3.16
C ARG A 143 6.31 9.25 -3.02
N GLU A 144 6.22 10.58 -3.12
CA GLU A 144 4.94 11.30 -3.09
C GLU A 144 4.04 10.88 -4.26
N LEU A 145 4.59 10.82 -5.47
CA LEU A 145 3.88 10.40 -6.66
C LEU A 145 3.40 8.94 -6.55
N GLU A 146 4.30 8.02 -6.16
CA GLU A 146 3.96 6.60 -6.01
C GLU A 146 2.85 6.39 -4.97
N MET A 147 2.89 7.11 -3.84
CA MET A 147 1.82 7.04 -2.82
C MET A 147 0.46 7.50 -3.39
N LEU A 148 0.44 8.50 -4.24
CA LEU A 148 -0.78 8.98 -4.89
C LEU A 148 -1.27 7.99 -5.95
N CYS A 149 -0.37 7.36 -6.72
CA CYS A 149 -0.73 6.29 -7.66
C CYS A 149 -1.29 5.07 -6.91
N HIS A 150 -0.72 4.69 -5.77
CA HIS A 150 -1.31 3.64 -4.91
C HIS A 150 -2.72 4.01 -4.43
N ALA A 151 -2.95 5.27 -4.04
CA ALA A 151 -4.29 5.73 -3.64
C ALA A 151 -5.27 5.65 -4.82
N GLY A 152 -4.87 6.07 -6.03
CA GLY A 152 -5.66 5.96 -7.25
C GLY A 152 -5.99 4.50 -7.61
N ALA A 153 -4.99 3.61 -7.52
CA ALA A 153 -5.19 2.18 -7.74
C ALA A 153 -6.20 1.58 -6.75
N SER A 154 -6.12 1.97 -5.48
CA SER A 154 -7.07 1.52 -4.46
C SER A 154 -8.49 2.00 -4.75
N GLU A 155 -8.68 3.22 -5.25
CA GLU A 155 -10.01 3.72 -5.65
C GLU A 155 -10.55 3.00 -6.90
N LEU A 156 -9.69 2.69 -7.87
CA LEU A 156 -10.10 1.98 -9.09
C LEU A 156 -10.46 0.52 -8.83
N THR A 157 -9.76 -0.14 -7.91
CA THR A 157 -9.97 -1.56 -7.60
C THR A 157 -11.04 -1.77 -6.54
N MET A 158 -11.12 -0.90 -5.54
CA MET A 158 -12.06 -0.94 -4.41
C MET A 158 -12.74 0.43 -4.23
N PRO A 159 -13.66 0.82 -5.12
CA PRO A 159 -14.33 2.12 -5.02
C PRO A 159 -15.01 2.30 -3.67
N LEU A 160 -14.86 3.50 -3.10
CA LEU A 160 -15.24 3.77 -1.71
C LEU A 160 -16.72 3.43 -1.39
N PRO A 161 -17.73 3.80 -2.23
CA PRO A 161 -19.13 3.50 -1.91
C PRO A 161 -19.42 2.00 -1.85
N GLU A 162 -18.93 1.24 -2.85
CA GLU A 162 -19.15 -0.21 -2.94
C GLU A 162 -18.39 -0.94 -1.83
N PHE A 163 -17.18 -0.48 -1.51
CA PHE A 163 -16.38 -1.05 -0.45
C PHE A 163 -17.01 -0.83 0.93
N HIS A 164 -17.52 0.38 1.21
CA HIS A 164 -18.28 0.68 2.43
C HIS A 164 -19.50 -0.22 2.57
N ALA A 165 -20.30 -0.34 1.52
CA ALA A 165 -21.48 -1.21 1.53
C ALA A 165 -21.12 -2.68 1.80
N ALA A 166 -19.96 -3.16 1.31
CA ALA A 166 -19.47 -4.49 1.59
C ALA A 166 -19.04 -4.64 3.07
N VAL A 167 -18.33 -3.65 3.64
CA VAL A 167 -17.96 -3.65 5.06
C VAL A 167 -19.19 -3.56 5.96
N GLU A 168 -20.18 -2.74 5.64
CA GLU A 168 -21.43 -2.67 6.40
C GLU A 168 -22.21 -4.00 6.40
N ARG A 169 -22.19 -4.70 5.26
CA ARG A 169 -22.88 -5.99 5.11
C ARG A 169 -22.19 -7.13 5.85
N HIS A 170 -20.86 -7.18 5.80
CA HIS A 170 -20.08 -8.34 6.28
C HIS A 170 -19.39 -8.11 7.61
N GLY A 171 -19.31 -6.84 8.07
CA GLY A 171 -18.66 -6.46 9.30
C GLY A 171 -17.18 -6.08 9.12
N PHE A 172 -16.63 -5.43 10.14
CA PHE A 172 -15.24 -5.00 10.23
C PHE A 172 -14.43 -6.06 11.00
N GLY A 173 -13.36 -6.59 10.40
CA GLY A 173 -12.48 -7.59 11.04
C GLY A 173 -11.98 -8.65 10.07
N PHE A 174 -10.99 -9.45 10.49
CA PHE A 174 -10.38 -10.46 9.64
C PHE A 174 -11.34 -11.56 9.15
N ASN A 175 -12.36 -11.89 9.93
CA ASN A 175 -13.35 -12.89 9.52
C ASN A 175 -14.16 -12.51 8.28
N SER A 176 -14.23 -11.22 7.96
CA SER A 176 -15.01 -10.68 6.83
C SER A 176 -14.18 -10.47 5.56
N ILE A 177 -12.85 -10.50 5.66
CA ILE A 177 -11.96 -10.11 4.57
C ILE A 177 -12.22 -10.91 3.29
N ASP A 178 -12.37 -12.23 3.37
CA ASP A 178 -12.56 -13.06 2.17
C ASP A 178 -13.90 -12.80 1.48
N LEU A 179 -14.96 -12.49 2.26
CA LEU A 179 -16.27 -12.11 1.73
C LEU A 179 -16.23 -10.72 1.06
N ILE A 180 -15.48 -9.79 1.65
CA ILE A 180 -15.35 -8.41 1.13
C ILE A 180 -14.47 -8.37 -0.10
N ARG A 181 -13.26 -8.98 -0.08
CA ARG A 181 -12.28 -8.87 -1.16
C ARG A 181 -12.67 -9.62 -2.44
N GLY A 182 -13.47 -10.69 -2.31
CA GLY A 182 -13.86 -11.55 -3.43
C GLY A 182 -14.43 -10.78 -4.62
N PRO A 183 -15.50 -9.99 -4.45
CA PRO A 183 -16.09 -9.18 -5.53
C PRO A 183 -15.14 -8.17 -6.16
N PHE A 184 -14.13 -7.69 -5.43
CA PHE A 184 -13.14 -6.72 -5.93
C PHE A 184 -11.93 -7.38 -6.59
N GLY A 185 -11.74 -8.70 -6.39
CA GLY A 185 -10.57 -9.43 -6.92
C GLY A 185 -9.24 -8.95 -6.35
N THR A 186 -9.23 -8.42 -5.12
CA THR A 186 -8.03 -7.82 -4.50
C THR A 186 -7.33 -8.82 -3.56
N SER A 187 -6.08 -8.50 -3.20
CA SER A 187 -5.35 -9.29 -2.21
C SER A 187 -5.95 -9.13 -0.81
N PHE A 188 -5.72 -10.11 0.05
CA PHE A 188 -6.11 -10.06 1.45
C PHE A 188 -5.56 -8.80 2.15
N GLU A 189 -4.29 -8.54 1.98
CA GLU A 189 -3.58 -7.40 2.55
C GLU A 189 -4.15 -6.06 2.07
N ALA A 190 -4.38 -5.89 0.76
CA ALA A 190 -4.96 -4.67 0.20
C ALA A 190 -6.36 -4.40 0.78
N CYS A 191 -7.17 -5.44 0.96
CA CYS A 191 -8.50 -5.35 1.58
C CYS A 191 -8.39 -4.89 3.04
N VAL A 192 -7.45 -5.46 3.83
CA VAL A 192 -7.20 -5.06 5.23
C VAL A 192 -6.80 -3.59 5.33
N TYR A 193 -5.90 -3.14 4.45
CA TYR A 193 -5.49 -1.72 4.44
C TYR A 193 -6.64 -0.81 4.07
N ARG A 194 -7.41 -1.18 3.04
CA ARG A 194 -8.58 -0.41 2.62
C ARG A 194 -9.63 -0.33 3.72
N MET A 195 -9.89 -1.43 4.41
CA MET A 195 -10.83 -1.49 5.54
C MET A 195 -10.45 -0.50 6.64
N ALA A 196 -9.18 -0.48 7.06
CA ALA A 196 -8.74 0.48 8.07
C ALA A 196 -8.81 1.93 7.58
N GLN A 197 -8.34 2.20 6.34
CA GLN A 197 -8.33 3.55 5.78
C GLN A 197 -9.72 4.17 5.61
N THR A 198 -10.72 3.34 5.33
CA THR A 198 -12.10 3.79 5.05
C THR A 198 -13.02 3.75 6.26
N ALA A 199 -12.56 3.23 7.40
CA ALA A 199 -13.35 3.19 8.62
C ALA A 199 -13.77 4.60 9.09
N SER A 200 -15.03 4.75 9.48
CA SER A 200 -15.57 6.00 10.03
C SER A 200 -15.13 6.27 11.47
N PHE A 201 -14.61 5.25 12.15
CA PHE A 201 -14.09 5.27 13.51
C PHE A 201 -12.54 5.15 13.51
N ARG A 202 -11.93 5.25 14.70
CA ARG A 202 -10.48 5.20 14.88
C ARG A 202 -9.94 3.78 14.65
N ALA A 203 -9.44 3.52 13.46
CA ALA A 203 -8.89 2.23 13.04
C ALA A 203 -7.49 2.37 12.44
N ALA A 204 -6.70 1.32 12.58
CA ALA A 204 -5.41 1.20 11.92
C ALA A 204 -5.14 -0.24 11.50
N SER A 205 -4.31 -0.41 10.48
CA SER A 205 -3.82 -1.71 10.02
C SER A 205 -2.36 -1.64 9.59
N GLY A 206 -1.74 -2.78 9.41
CA GLY A 206 -0.39 -2.86 8.90
C GLY A 206 0.22 -4.24 9.06
N ILE A 207 1.54 -4.28 8.92
CA ILE A 207 2.35 -5.50 9.03
C ILE A 207 3.40 -5.32 10.12
N PHE A 208 3.61 -6.37 10.90
CA PHE A 208 4.79 -6.59 11.72
C PHE A 208 5.68 -7.65 11.08
N GLN A 209 6.96 -7.34 10.94
CA GLN A 209 8.01 -8.24 10.44
C GLN A 209 9.00 -8.61 11.53
N PHE A 210 9.51 -9.84 11.48
CA PHE A 210 10.58 -10.32 12.36
C PHE A 210 11.94 -9.88 11.80
N ARG A 211 12.42 -8.71 12.23
CA ARG A 211 13.62 -8.07 11.69
C ARG A 211 14.46 -7.35 12.73
N ARG A 212 15.69 -7.01 12.37
CA ARG A 212 16.55 -6.09 13.14
C ARG A 212 16.13 -4.64 12.93
N ARG A 213 16.69 -3.73 13.70
CA ARG A 213 16.59 -2.29 13.41
C ARG A 213 17.47 -1.97 12.21
N VAL A 214 17.05 -0.97 11.44
CA VAL A 214 17.85 -0.49 10.29
C VAL A 214 19.27 -0.07 10.72
N SER A 215 19.42 0.58 11.88
CA SER A 215 20.73 0.95 12.44
C SER A 215 21.62 -0.25 12.81
N GLU A 216 21.01 -1.40 13.11
CA GLU A 216 21.71 -2.64 13.44
C GLU A 216 22.16 -3.41 12.17
N GLU A 217 21.53 -3.15 11.03
CA GLU A 217 21.87 -3.71 9.70
C GLU A 217 22.98 -2.91 9.03
N VAL A 218 22.92 -1.59 9.09
CA VAL A 218 23.92 -0.67 8.47
C VAL A 218 25.29 -0.80 9.13
N GLY A 219 25.37 -1.14 10.42
CA GLY A 219 26.63 -1.33 11.13
C GLY A 219 27.52 -2.47 10.59
N ARG A 220 27.00 -3.39 9.78
CA ARG A 220 27.75 -4.47 9.12
C ARG A 220 28.41 -4.04 7.80
N GLY A 221 27.94 -3.00 7.15
CA GLY A 221 28.49 -2.49 5.88
C GLY A 221 29.53 -1.39 6.04
N SER A 222 29.60 -0.75 7.20
CA SER A 222 30.65 0.20 7.53
C SER A 222 31.83 -0.58 8.09
N LEU A 223 32.78 -0.92 7.22
CA LEU A 223 34.17 -1.21 7.62
C LEU A 223 34.66 0.04 8.37
N ASN A 224 34.42 0.09 9.69
CA ASN A 224 35.21 0.94 10.57
C ASN A 224 36.65 0.45 10.42
N LEU A 225 37.42 1.13 9.59
CA LEU A 225 38.85 1.11 9.56
C LEU A 225 39.39 1.69 10.89
N ASN A 226 39.01 1.10 12.01
CA ASN A 226 39.76 1.23 13.24
C ASN A 226 41.00 0.33 13.13
N LEU A 227 42.01 0.89 12.47
CA LEU A 227 43.36 0.29 12.25
C LEU A 227 44.09 -0.10 13.54
N PHE A 228 43.44 0.00 14.73
CA PHE A 228 44.14 -0.16 16.02
C PHE A 228 43.40 -1.01 17.04
N SER A 229 42.37 -1.76 16.71
CA SER A 229 41.79 -2.71 17.65
C SER A 229 41.87 -4.15 17.17
N ASN A 230 42.93 -4.83 17.56
CA ASN A 230 43.03 -6.28 17.58
C ASN A 230 42.16 -6.85 18.70
N VAL A 231 40.85 -6.79 18.53
CA VAL A 231 39.91 -7.53 19.38
C VAL A 231 38.87 -8.17 18.45
N ASP A 232 39.10 -9.42 18.11
CA ASP A 232 38.11 -10.34 17.55
C ASP A 232 36.97 -10.61 18.57
N THR A 233 36.27 -9.58 18.99
CA THR A 233 34.97 -9.78 19.57
C THR A 233 33.97 -9.81 18.43
N ALA A 234 33.71 -11.02 17.91
CA ALA A 234 32.52 -11.28 17.13
C ALA A 234 31.30 -10.96 18.02
N THR A 235 30.93 -9.67 18.07
CA THR A 235 29.73 -9.23 18.76
C THR A 235 28.57 -9.88 18.06
N GLU A 236 27.90 -10.83 18.71
CA GLU A 236 26.71 -11.47 18.17
C GLU A 236 25.73 -10.37 17.72
N ALA A 237 25.21 -10.55 16.51
CA ALA A 237 24.28 -9.58 15.97
C ALA A 237 23.03 -9.52 16.86
N PRO A 238 22.51 -8.32 17.18
CA PRO A 238 21.32 -8.17 18.00
C PRO A 238 20.18 -9.05 17.50
N PRO A 239 19.37 -9.65 18.40
CA PRO A 239 18.30 -10.56 18.00
C PRO A 239 17.25 -9.83 17.16
N LYS A 240 16.72 -10.51 16.14
CA LYS A 240 15.53 -10.05 15.43
C LYS A 240 14.35 -10.00 16.40
N LYS A 241 13.39 -9.10 16.13
CA LYS A 241 12.13 -8.96 16.89
C LYS A 241 11.02 -8.50 15.95
N TYR A 242 9.76 -8.75 16.30
CA TYR A 242 8.63 -8.21 15.56
C TYR A 242 8.59 -6.69 15.65
N ARG A 243 8.71 -6.01 14.50
CA ARG A 243 8.71 -4.56 14.35
C ARG A 243 7.79 -4.17 13.21
N ARG A 244 7.12 -3.04 13.37
CA ARG A 244 6.20 -2.52 12.35
C ARG A 244 6.90 -2.32 11.01
N GLN A 245 6.32 -2.84 9.92
CA GLN A 245 6.75 -2.64 8.53
C GLN A 245 5.85 -1.63 7.80
N SER A 246 4.53 -1.69 8.01
CA SER A 246 3.58 -0.75 7.43
C SER A 246 2.57 -0.27 8.46
N PHE A 247 1.90 0.87 8.18
CA PHE A 247 0.89 1.44 9.06
C PHE A 247 -0.07 2.32 8.26
N HIS A 248 -1.32 1.91 8.20
CA HIS A 248 -2.40 2.58 7.51
C HIS A 248 -3.48 2.93 8.52
N VAL A 249 -4.01 4.13 8.45
CA VAL A 249 -4.94 4.65 9.46
C VAL A 249 -6.20 5.20 8.82
N SER A 250 -7.31 5.15 9.56
CA SER A 250 -8.54 5.88 9.23
C SER A 250 -8.34 7.39 9.36
N GLN A 251 -9.23 8.13 8.77
CA GLN A 251 -9.24 9.60 8.92
C GLN A 251 -9.47 10.04 10.38
N SER A 252 -10.26 9.28 11.11
CA SER A 252 -10.58 9.53 12.53
C SER A 252 -9.44 9.17 13.48
N PHE A 253 -8.40 8.48 12.97
CA PHE A 253 -7.26 8.10 13.81
C PHE A 253 -6.42 9.34 14.14
N PRO A 254 -6.05 9.56 15.43
CA PRO A 254 -5.27 10.73 15.83
C PRO A 254 -3.94 10.80 15.08
N GLY A 255 -3.68 11.91 14.40
CA GLY A 255 -2.52 12.06 13.52
C GLY A 255 -1.16 12.08 14.22
N GLU A 256 -1.15 12.38 15.53
CA GLU A 256 0.03 12.32 16.40
C GLU A 256 0.37 10.90 16.86
N LEU A 257 -0.56 9.96 16.74
CA LEU A 257 -0.34 8.58 17.16
C LEU A 257 0.21 7.75 16.00
N THR A 258 1.30 7.07 16.23
CA THR A 258 1.87 6.10 15.30
C THR A 258 2.59 5.01 16.08
N ILE A 259 2.45 3.75 15.65
CA ILE A 259 3.28 2.68 16.19
C ILE A 259 4.72 2.91 15.72
N PRO A 260 5.70 3.08 16.64
CA PRO A 260 7.06 3.41 16.25
C PRO A 260 7.72 2.31 15.41
N TRP A 261 8.35 2.70 14.31
CA TRP A 261 8.96 1.79 13.32
C TRP A 261 9.96 0.79 13.90
N ASN A 262 10.79 1.23 14.84
CA ASN A 262 11.87 0.43 15.41
C ASN A 262 11.54 -0.20 16.76
N LYS A 263 10.37 0.09 17.34
CA LYS A 263 9.96 -0.53 18.61
C LYS A 263 9.45 -1.94 18.35
N SER A 264 9.95 -2.88 19.14
CA SER A 264 9.47 -4.26 19.12
C SER A 264 8.22 -4.42 19.97
N VAL A 265 7.35 -5.34 19.61
CA VAL A 265 6.27 -5.80 20.45
C VAL A 265 6.79 -6.78 21.51
N PRO A 266 6.19 -6.83 22.73
CA PRO A 266 6.53 -7.82 23.73
C PRO A 266 6.06 -9.22 23.34
N GLU A 267 6.64 -10.26 23.92
CA GLU A 267 6.25 -11.66 23.69
C GLU A 267 4.83 -11.98 24.17
N THR A 268 4.29 -11.16 25.06
CA THR A 268 2.91 -11.26 25.54
C THR A 268 1.88 -10.70 24.54
N SER A 269 2.33 -9.96 23.52
CA SER A 269 1.46 -9.35 22.52
C SER A 269 0.68 -10.37 21.69
N LEU A 270 -0.54 -9.99 21.27
CA LEU A 270 -1.33 -10.74 20.30
C LEU A 270 -0.59 -10.93 18.97
N ILE A 271 0.25 -9.97 18.56
CA ILE A 271 1.14 -10.06 17.40
C ILE A 271 2.08 -11.26 17.54
N PHE A 272 2.77 -11.35 18.66
CA PHE A 272 3.71 -12.45 18.93
C PHE A 272 2.98 -13.78 19.03
N ARG A 273 1.82 -13.81 19.70
CA ARG A 273 0.98 -15.02 19.79
C ARG A 273 0.49 -15.50 18.43
N ALA A 274 0.05 -14.57 17.54
CA ALA A 274 -0.38 -14.92 16.19
C ALA A 274 0.75 -15.59 15.40
N ALA A 275 1.99 -15.09 15.54
CA ALA A 275 3.15 -15.69 14.91
C ALA A 275 3.42 -17.11 15.42
N HIS A 276 3.36 -17.30 16.73
CA HIS A 276 3.67 -18.57 17.38
C HIS A 276 2.59 -19.63 17.14
N THR A 277 1.32 -19.25 17.26
CA THR A 277 0.17 -20.17 17.08
C THR A 277 -0.24 -20.37 15.62
N ARG A 278 0.30 -19.57 14.70
CA ARG A 278 -0.07 -19.57 13.27
C ARG A 278 -1.57 -19.37 13.03
N SER A 279 -2.24 -18.64 13.91
CA SER A 279 -3.69 -18.47 13.87
C SER A 279 -4.12 -17.06 14.25
N LEU A 280 -5.35 -16.70 13.90
CA LEU A 280 -5.95 -15.43 14.28
C LEU A 280 -5.99 -15.31 15.82
N GLN A 281 -5.42 -14.22 16.31
CA GLN A 281 -5.49 -13.78 17.69
C GLN A 281 -6.29 -12.49 17.78
N ARG A 282 -7.10 -12.33 18.81
CA ARG A 282 -7.89 -11.11 19.01
C ARG A 282 -8.10 -10.81 20.49
N GLY A 283 -8.24 -9.55 20.81
CA GLY A 283 -8.52 -9.09 22.18
C GLY A 283 -8.05 -7.67 22.43
N PHE A 284 -8.22 -7.23 23.66
CA PHE A 284 -7.73 -5.92 24.09
C PHE A 284 -6.27 -6.00 24.49
N GLU A 285 -5.48 -5.05 24.01
CA GLU A 285 -4.05 -4.96 24.28
C GLU A 285 -3.62 -3.49 24.41
N GLY A 286 -2.58 -3.23 25.21
CA GLY A 286 -1.88 -1.96 25.24
C GLY A 286 -0.83 -1.90 24.13
N ILE A 287 -0.94 -0.95 23.21
CA ILE A 287 0.05 -0.74 22.17
C ILE A 287 0.76 0.59 22.36
N THR A 288 2.08 0.55 22.29
CA THR A 288 2.89 1.77 22.30
C THR A 288 2.72 2.55 21.00
N VAL A 289 2.32 3.82 21.11
CA VAL A 289 1.96 4.66 19.96
C VAL A 289 2.81 5.92 19.80
N ASP A 290 3.88 6.06 20.57
CA ASP A 290 4.84 7.15 20.37
C ASP A 290 6.27 6.72 20.74
N GLY A 291 7.24 7.55 20.36
CA GLY A 291 8.65 7.30 20.70
C GLY A 291 8.97 7.44 22.19
N ARG A 292 8.05 7.97 23.01
CA ARG A 292 8.20 8.22 24.45
C ARG A 292 7.62 7.09 25.30
N GLY A 293 6.99 6.09 24.68
CA GLY A 293 6.43 4.95 25.39
C GLY A 293 4.97 5.12 25.81
N LYS A 294 4.24 6.11 25.26
CA LYS A 294 2.80 6.23 25.48
C LYS A 294 2.09 4.98 24.96
N GLU A 295 1.29 4.37 25.81
CA GLU A 295 0.46 3.23 25.45
C GLU A 295 -1.00 3.64 25.33
N ILE A 296 -1.67 3.04 24.35
CA ILE A 296 -3.12 3.11 24.22
C ILE A 296 -3.70 1.71 24.33
N ARG A 297 -4.85 1.60 24.99
CA ARG A 297 -5.64 0.37 24.97
C ARG A 297 -6.45 0.33 23.68
N CYS A 298 -6.36 -0.75 22.93
CA CYS A 298 -7.08 -0.95 21.70
C CYS A 298 -7.59 -2.38 21.59
N TYR A 299 -8.60 -2.60 20.78
CA TYR A 299 -8.95 -3.94 20.32
C TYR A 299 -8.09 -4.27 19.11
N LEU A 300 -7.37 -5.37 19.17
CA LEU A 300 -6.42 -5.82 18.17
C LEU A 300 -6.84 -7.20 17.65
N GLU A 301 -6.85 -7.33 16.35
CA GLU A 301 -6.82 -8.61 15.65
C GLU A 301 -5.46 -8.75 14.97
N ALA A 302 -4.85 -9.95 15.02
CA ALA A 302 -3.57 -10.26 14.42
C ALA A 302 -3.59 -11.66 13.80
N ILE A 303 -3.06 -11.79 12.58
CA ILE A 303 -3.03 -13.04 11.81
C ILE A 303 -1.73 -13.14 11.03
N PRO A 304 -1.10 -14.33 10.87
CA PRO A 304 -0.04 -14.50 9.88
C PRO A 304 -0.50 -14.06 8.50
N ALA A 305 0.30 -13.27 7.80
CA ALA A 305 -0.02 -12.85 6.45
C ALA A 305 -0.17 -14.09 5.55
N PRO A 306 -1.25 -14.20 4.76
CA PRO A 306 -1.50 -15.38 3.93
C PRO A 306 -0.46 -15.55 2.80
N TYR A 307 0.22 -14.47 2.44
CA TYR A 307 1.32 -14.49 1.48
C TYR A 307 2.58 -14.01 2.18
N GLN A 308 3.56 -14.90 2.26
CA GLN A 308 4.88 -14.58 2.78
C GLN A 308 5.82 -14.29 1.61
N PRO A 309 6.74 -13.31 1.72
CA PRO A 309 7.84 -13.16 0.76
C PRO A 309 8.66 -14.45 0.64
N GLU A 310 9.26 -14.70 -0.52
CA GLU A 310 10.11 -15.90 -0.74
C GLU A 310 11.30 -15.98 0.22
N ASP A 311 11.80 -14.83 0.65
CA ASP A 311 12.88 -14.66 1.62
C ASP A 311 12.39 -14.56 3.07
N ALA A 312 11.09 -14.72 3.32
CA ALA A 312 10.54 -14.67 4.66
C ALA A 312 11.08 -15.81 5.53
N ASP A 313 11.34 -15.48 6.78
CA ASP A 313 11.71 -16.45 7.80
C ASP A 313 10.51 -17.38 8.05
N GLN A 314 10.62 -18.65 7.64
CA GLN A 314 9.51 -19.60 7.76
C GLN A 314 9.05 -19.82 9.20
N ASP A 315 9.95 -19.65 10.17
CA ASP A 315 9.64 -19.79 11.59
C ASP A 315 8.97 -18.52 12.16
N HIS A 316 9.17 -17.38 11.51
CA HIS A 316 8.70 -16.07 11.96
C HIS A 316 7.95 -15.33 10.83
N PRO A 317 6.69 -15.72 10.54
CA PRO A 317 5.91 -15.12 9.46
C PRO A 317 5.66 -13.63 9.70
N ASP A 318 5.47 -12.89 8.63
CA ASP A 318 4.90 -11.55 8.70
C ASP A 318 3.49 -11.60 9.29
N ILE A 319 3.16 -10.66 10.16
CA ILE A 319 1.87 -10.60 10.85
C ILE A 319 1.09 -9.37 10.42
N LEU A 320 -0.05 -9.60 9.79
CA LEU A 320 -1.06 -8.56 9.55
C LEU A 320 -1.79 -8.26 10.85
N PHE A 321 -2.07 -6.98 11.07
CA PHE A 321 -2.90 -6.55 12.18
C PHE A 321 -4.00 -5.58 11.74
N LEU A 322 -5.08 -5.60 12.50
CA LEU A 322 -6.18 -4.67 12.42
C LEU A 322 -6.50 -4.20 13.84
N LEU A 323 -6.53 -2.89 14.04
CA LEU A 323 -6.65 -2.25 15.35
C LEU A 323 -7.81 -1.27 15.34
N THR A 324 -8.59 -1.25 16.43
CA THR A 324 -9.62 -0.24 16.70
C THR A 324 -9.44 0.34 18.08
N MET A 325 -9.59 1.67 18.20
CA MET A 325 -9.47 2.37 19.48
C MET A 325 -10.81 2.58 20.18
N ASP A 326 -11.90 2.50 19.43
CA ASP A 326 -13.24 2.64 19.96
C ASP A 326 -13.78 1.26 20.32
N SER A 327 -14.40 1.13 21.48
CA SER A 327 -15.12 -0.09 21.87
C SER A 327 -16.29 -0.30 20.91
N TYR A 328 -16.38 -1.48 20.31
CA TYR A 328 -17.59 -1.90 19.62
C TYR A 328 -18.71 -2.12 20.65
#